data_8ab3813a8568557a78b218ea3e189e94
#
_entry.id   8ab3813a8568557a78b218ea3e189e94
#
_cell.length_a   1.000
_cell.length_b   1.000
_cell.length_c   1.000
_cell.angle_alpha   90.00
_cell.angle_beta   90.00
_cell.angle_gamma   90.00
#
_symmetry.space_group_name_H-M   'P 1'
#
loop_
_entity.id
_entity.type
_entity.pdbx_description
1 polymer ?
#
loop_
_entity_poly.entity_id
_entity_poly.type
_entity_poly.pdbx_seq_one_letter_code
_entity_poly.pdbx_strand_id
1 'polypeptide(L)'
;LEHGGYFFAACWGLQITTTVAGGKCRVAPNGAHTGIAQDIVLTEAGKKHKLYSSKPHKFTAPAFNFDEVEIPPKNSVLLASDKINKFGAMHFTFGKSEVWGLQYHPEIPYSYMIKLLKHRKKRLIDAKSFQNENEIDKHIDLITREDQKTNDNSRTLELKNWLEYLEVKN
;
A
#
# COMPACT_ATOMS: atom_id res chain seq x y z
N LEU A 1 -1.26 -8.12 -18.54
CA LEU A 1 -0.92 -6.72 -18.87
C LEU A 1 -0.81 -6.46 -20.38
N GLU A 2 -0.31 -7.40 -21.18
CA GLU A 2 -0.07 -7.19 -22.62
C GLU A 2 -1.36 -6.94 -23.45
N HIS A 3 -2.47 -7.57 -23.07
CA HIS A 3 -3.75 -7.48 -23.81
C HIS A 3 -4.53 -6.19 -23.55
N GLY A 4 -4.08 -5.38 -22.66
CA GLY A 4 -4.75 -4.14 -22.26
C GLY A 4 -5.71 -4.32 -21.08
N GLY A 5 -5.87 -3.26 -20.30
CA GLY A 5 -6.77 -3.21 -19.16
C GLY A 5 -6.31 -2.19 -18.12
N TYR A 6 -7.20 -1.94 -17.17
CA TYR A 6 -6.96 -1.06 -16.04
C TYR A 6 -6.81 -1.89 -14.77
N PHE A 7 -5.72 -1.70 -14.04
CA PHE A 7 -5.39 -2.49 -12.87
C PHE A 7 -5.25 -1.61 -11.63
N PHE A 8 -6.03 -1.91 -10.59
CA PHE A 8 -5.76 -1.45 -9.24
C PHE A 8 -4.98 -2.55 -8.51
N ALA A 9 -3.71 -2.30 -8.26
CA ALA A 9 -2.76 -3.31 -7.81
C ALA A 9 -2.30 -3.02 -6.37
N ALA A 10 -2.91 -3.66 -5.37
CA ALA A 10 -2.55 -3.49 -3.98
C ALA A 10 -1.48 -4.50 -3.53
N CYS A 11 -0.49 -4.05 -2.77
CA CYS A 11 0.55 -4.83 -2.10
C CYS A 11 1.26 -5.81 -3.05
N TRP A 12 1.01 -7.11 -2.91
CA TRP A 12 1.55 -8.13 -3.79
C TRP A 12 1.16 -7.92 -5.27
N GLY A 13 -0.03 -7.39 -5.52
CA GLY A 13 -0.46 -6.99 -6.86
C GLY A 13 0.47 -5.94 -7.48
N LEU A 14 0.90 -4.92 -6.73
CA LEU A 14 1.90 -3.95 -7.17
C LEU A 14 3.23 -4.63 -7.50
N GLN A 15 3.70 -5.56 -6.65
CA GLN A 15 4.97 -6.25 -6.82
C GLN A 15 4.97 -7.16 -8.06
N ILE A 16 3.88 -7.91 -8.29
CA ILE A 16 3.71 -8.75 -9.48
C ILE A 16 3.69 -7.88 -10.74
N THR A 17 2.85 -6.84 -10.78
CA THR A 17 2.72 -5.97 -11.95
C THR A 17 4.01 -5.21 -12.24
N THR A 18 4.75 -4.80 -11.20
CA THR A 18 6.09 -4.23 -11.30
C THR A 18 7.06 -5.19 -11.97
N THR A 19 7.11 -6.44 -11.51
CA THR A 19 8.03 -7.46 -12.04
C THR A 19 7.71 -7.80 -13.49
N VAL A 20 6.43 -7.98 -13.82
CA VAL A 20 5.98 -8.23 -15.20
C VAL A 20 6.33 -7.07 -16.13
N ALA A 21 6.26 -5.83 -15.64
CA ALA A 21 6.62 -4.63 -16.40
C ALA A 21 8.14 -4.34 -16.44
N GLY A 22 8.98 -5.29 -16.00
CA GLY A 22 10.44 -5.20 -16.07
C GLY A 22 11.12 -4.49 -14.91
N GLY A 23 10.39 -4.21 -13.83
CA GLY A 23 10.94 -3.75 -12.56
C GLY A 23 11.47 -4.89 -11.68
N LYS A 24 11.88 -4.58 -10.45
CA LYS A 24 12.38 -5.55 -9.47
C LYS A 24 11.82 -5.28 -8.08
N CYS A 25 11.59 -6.36 -7.35
CA CYS A 25 11.24 -6.33 -5.93
C CYS A 25 12.34 -6.98 -5.09
N ARG A 26 12.42 -6.60 -3.82
CA ARG A 26 13.36 -7.15 -2.83
C ARG A 26 12.73 -7.16 -1.44
N VAL A 27 13.37 -7.82 -0.49
CA VAL A 27 13.07 -7.63 0.93
C VAL A 27 13.35 -6.17 1.29
N ALA A 28 12.41 -5.52 1.97
CA ALA A 28 12.52 -4.11 2.33
C ALA A 28 13.65 -3.90 3.36
N PRO A 29 14.68 -3.08 3.03
CA PRO A 29 15.86 -2.91 3.90
C PRO A 29 15.56 -2.07 5.15
N ASN A 30 14.49 -1.27 5.10
CA ASN A 30 14.09 -0.37 6.18
C ASN A 30 13.07 -0.99 7.16
N GLY A 31 12.81 -2.30 7.04
CA GLY A 31 11.85 -3.03 7.87
C GLY A 31 10.57 -3.41 7.12
N ALA A 32 9.52 -3.72 7.85
CA ALA A 32 8.25 -4.22 7.33
C ALA A 32 7.07 -3.39 7.86
N HIS A 33 6.01 -3.31 7.07
CA HIS A 33 4.72 -2.91 7.60
C HIS A 33 4.01 -4.12 8.20
N THR A 34 3.61 -3.99 9.43
CA THR A 34 2.93 -5.05 10.19
C THR A 34 1.58 -4.56 10.70
N GLY A 35 0.62 -4.46 9.78
CA GLY A 35 -0.75 -4.01 10.04
C GLY A 35 -1.02 -2.54 9.73
N ILE A 36 0.02 -1.71 9.67
CA ILE A 36 -0.12 -0.26 9.46
C ILE A 36 1.10 0.32 8.74
N ALA A 37 0.87 1.21 7.78
CA ALA A 37 1.84 2.12 7.21
C ALA A 37 1.51 3.53 7.68
N GLN A 38 2.41 4.11 8.45
CA GLN A 38 2.27 5.48 8.98
C GLN A 38 3.04 6.46 8.11
N ASP A 39 2.62 7.72 8.18
CA ASP A 39 3.33 8.82 7.52
C ASP A 39 3.52 8.63 6.01
N ILE A 40 2.55 8.04 5.32
CA ILE A 40 2.54 8.00 3.86
C ILE A 40 2.40 9.43 3.35
N VAL A 41 3.35 9.87 2.52
CA VAL A 41 3.41 11.24 1.99
C VAL A 41 3.25 11.22 0.48
N LEU A 42 2.32 12.04 -0.03
CA LEU A 42 2.13 12.21 -1.47
C LEU A 42 3.26 13.04 -2.08
N THR A 43 3.75 12.60 -3.25
CA THR A 43 4.62 13.42 -4.10
C THR A 43 3.83 14.55 -4.75
N GLU A 44 4.51 15.49 -5.41
CA GLU A 44 3.82 16.53 -6.21
C GLU A 44 2.98 15.93 -7.35
N ALA A 45 3.42 14.82 -7.92
CA ALA A 45 2.62 14.06 -8.89
C ALA A 45 1.41 13.39 -8.23
N GLY A 46 1.61 12.79 -7.03
CA GLY A 46 0.54 12.17 -6.27
C GLY A 46 -0.57 13.15 -5.88
N LYS A 47 -0.22 14.36 -5.44
CA LYS A 47 -1.19 15.42 -5.10
C LYS A 47 -2.11 15.80 -6.26
N LYS A 48 -1.63 15.65 -7.49
CA LYS A 48 -2.37 15.97 -8.73
C LYS A 48 -3.03 14.76 -9.37
N HIS A 49 -2.73 13.56 -8.89
CA HIS A 49 -3.22 12.32 -9.49
C HIS A 49 -4.65 12.01 -9.03
N LYS A 50 -5.50 11.55 -9.94
CA LYS A 50 -6.92 11.21 -9.67
C LYS A 50 -7.08 10.19 -8.54
N LEU A 51 -6.16 9.23 -8.41
CA LEU A 51 -6.14 8.26 -7.32
C LEU A 51 -6.29 8.90 -5.92
N TYR A 52 -5.71 10.08 -5.74
CA TYR A 52 -5.67 10.81 -4.46
C TYR A 52 -6.57 12.03 -4.39
N SER A 53 -7.57 12.11 -5.28
CA SER A 53 -8.59 13.18 -5.20
C SER A 53 -9.21 13.20 -3.79
N SER A 54 -9.20 14.37 -3.15
CA SER A 54 -9.71 14.59 -1.78
C SER A 54 -8.96 13.83 -0.67
N LYS A 55 -7.83 13.17 -0.95
CA LYS A 55 -7.00 12.52 0.06
C LYS A 55 -6.07 13.53 0.72
N PRO A 56 -5.83 13.48 2.04
CA PRO A 56 -4.80 14.28 2.71
C PRO A 56 -3.42 14.02 2.10
N HIS A 57 -2.56 15.04 2.06
CA HIS A 57 -1.19 14.91 1.52
C HIS A 57 -0.30 13.99 2.36
N LYS A 58 -0.65 13.80 3.63
CA LYS A 58 -0.03 12.87 4.56
C LYS A 58 -1.12 12.08 5.26
N PHE A 59 -1.01 10.76 5.27
CA PHE A 59 -2.01 9.87 5.83
C PHE A 59 -1.40 8.56 6.33
N THR A 60 -2.23 7.76 6.95
CA THR A 60 -1.92 6.42 7.45
C THR A 60 -2.87 5.42 6.77
N ALA A 61 -2.40 4.22 6.48
CA ALA A 61 -3.20 3.19 5.82
C ALA A 61 -2.90 1.79 6.38
N PRO A 62 -3.85 0.83 6.30
CA PRO A 62 -3.57 -0.57 6.59
C PRO A 62 -2.50 -1.11 5.63
N ALA A 63 -1.48 -1.82 6.15
CA ALA A 63 -0.42 -2.39 5.33
C ALA A 63 0.21 -3.61 6.01
N PHE A 64 0.57 -4.61 5.20
CA PHE A 64 1.29 -5.78 5.69
C PHE A 64 2.23 -6.31 4.59
N ASN A 65 3.49 -5.89 4.60
CA ASN A 65 4.48 -6.31 3.61
C ASN A 65 5.89 -6.36 4.22
N PHE A 66 6.65 -7.34 3.76
CA PHE A 66 8.08 -7.51 4.04
C PHE A 66 8.95 -7.16 2.83
N ASP A 67 8.35 -7.16 1.66
CA ASP A 67 9.02 -6.84 0.40
C ASP A 67 8.58 -5.48 -0.11
N GLU A 68 9.46 -4.83 -0.89
CA GLU A 68 9.22 -3.55 -1.54
C GLU A 68 9.60 -3.58 -3.02
N VAL A 69 9.15 -2.60 -3.77
CA VAL A 69 9.69 -2.33 -5.10
C VAL A 69 11.09 -1.71 -4.94
N GLU A 70 12.10 -2.37 -5.50
CA GLU A 70 13.48 -1.89 -5.57
C GLU A 70 13.70 -1.02 -6.81
N ILE A 71 13.33 -1.56 -7.98
CA ILE A 71 13.45 -0.89 -9.28
C ILE A 71 12.05 -0.79 -9.89
N PRO A 72 11.52 0.42 -10.08
CA PRO A 72 10.21 0.59 -10.68
C PRO A 72 10.25 0.30 -12.19
N PRO A 73 9.12 -0.02 -12.84
CA PRO A 73 9.03 -0.09 -14.29
C PRO A 73 9.45 1.23 -14.95
N LYS A 74 9.89 1.15 -16.22
CA LYS A 74 10.18 2.36 -17.00
C LYS A 74 8.94 3.26 -17.08
N ASN A 75 9.17 4.57 -17.06
CA ASN A 75 8.11 5.60 -17.11
C ASN A 75 7.11 5.55 -15.94
N SER A 76 7.46 4.92 -14.82
CA SER A 76 6.65 4.98 -13.61
C SER A 76 6.63 6.39 -13.04
N VAL A 77 5.46 6.80 -12.59
CA VAL A 77 5.27 8.02 -11.81
C VAL A 77 5.12 7.64 -10.36
N LEU A 78 6.03 8.09 -9.51
CA LEU A 78 5.93 7.92 -8.06
C LEU A 78 4.84 8.83 -7.51
N LEU A 79 3.86 8.25 -6.82
CA LEU A 79 2.71 8.98 -6.28
C LEU A 79 2.79 9.19 -4.77
N ALA A 80 3.29 8.19 -4.04
CA ALA A 80 3.44 8.25 -2.59
C ALA A 80 4.63 7.42 -2.10
N SER A 81 5.17 7.81 -0.95
CA SER A 81 6.25 7.09 -0.25
C SER A 81 6.06 7.19 1.26
N ASP A 82 6.72 6.31 1.99
CA ASP A 82 6.88 6.36 3.44
C ASP A 82 8.32 5.98 3.84
N LYS A 83 8.58 5.84 5.15
CA LYS A 83 9.92 5.52 5.67
C LYS A 83 10.40 4.12 5.32
N ILE A 84 9.47 3.18 5.10
CA ILE A 84 9.78 1.79 4.78
C ILE A 84 9.81 1.60 3.27
N ASN A 85 8.76 2.03 2.57
CA ASN A 85 8.62 1.85 1.13
C ASN A 85 8.87 3.15 0.37
N LYS A 86 9.99 3.23 -0.34
CA LYS A 86 10.26 4.34 -1.27
C LYS A 86 9.17 4.45 -2.35
N PHE A 87 8.70 3.33 -2.86
CA PHE A 87 7.65 3.23 -3.86
C PHE A 87 6.34 2.77 -3.22
N GLY A 88 5.81 3.60 -2.30
CA GLY A 88 4.56 3.34 -1.60
C GLY A 88 3.33 3.34 -2.50
N ALA A 89 3.35 4.15 -3.57
CA ALA A 89 2.37 4.09 -4.66
C ALA A 89 2.97 4.59 -5.97
N MET A 90 2.54 3.97 -7.08
CA MET A 90 3.02 4.30 -8.42
C MET A 90 1.89 4.20 -9.45
N HIS A 91 2.03 5.01 -10.51
CA HIS A 91 1.27 4.86 -11.75
C HIS A 91 2.23 4.53 -12.89
N PHE A 92 1.94 3.52 -13.69
CA PHE A 92 2.71 3.17 -14.89
C PHE A 92 1.84 2.48 -15.93
N THR A 93 2.36 2.43 -17.15
CA THR A 93 1.76 1.68 -18.25
C THR A 93 2.69 0.56 -18.69
N PHE A 94 2.12 -0.56 -19.14
CA PHE A 94 2.83 -1.67 -19.75
C PHE A 94 2.00 -2.26 -20.89
N GLY A 95 2.55 -2.25 -22.10
CA GLY A 95 1.76 -2.55 -23.29
C GLY A 95 0.58 -1.60 -23.41
N LYS A 96 -0.62 -2.15 -23.48
CA LYS A 96 -1.88 -1.39 -23.51
C LYS A 96 -2.56 -1.25 -22.14
N SER A 97 -1.90 -1.69 -21.08
CA SER A 97 -2.45 -1.68 -19.72
C SER A 97 -1.99 -0.48 -18.93
N GLU A 98 -2.86 0.02 -18.08
CA GLU A 98 -2.60 1.07 -17.11
C GLU A 98 -2.70 0.50 -15.70
N VAL A 99 -1.68 0.75 -14.86
CA VAL A 99 -1.58 0.22 -13.50
C VAL A 99 -1.51 1.36 -12.49
N TRP A 100 -2.44 1.39 -11.55
CA TRP A 100 -2.40 2.19 -10.34
C TRP A 100 -2.05 1.26 -9.19
N GLY A 101 -0.81 1.33 -8.73
CA GLY A 101 -0.26 0.40 -7.74
C GLY A 101 -0.03 1.05 -6.39
N LEU A 102 -0.39 0.33 -5.33
CA LEU A 102 -0.25 0.73 -3.92
C LEU A 102 0.47 -0.38 -3.15
N GLN A 103 1.39 -0.04 -2.25
CA GLN A 103 2.02 -1.02 -1.35
C GLN A 103 1.16 -1.30 -0.11
N TYR A 104 0.20 -0.46 0.20
CA TYR A 104 -0.75 -0.59 1.30
C TYR A 104 -2.12 -1.09 0.82
N HIS A 105 -3.04 -1.32 1.78
CA HIS A 105 -4.33 -1.97 1.57
C HIS A 105 -5.52 -1.06 1.94
N PRO A 106 -5.95 -0.12 1.08
CA PRO A 106 -7.13 0.68 1.37
C PRO A 106 -8.42 -0.15 1.48
N GLU A 107 -8.44 -1.34 0.86
CA GLU A 107 -9.56 -2.27 0.87
C GLU A 107 -9.72 -3.06 2.17
N ILE A 108 -8.65 -3.20 2.98
CA ILE A 108 -8.66 -4.01 4.20
C ILE A 108 -8.87 -3.13 5.44
N PRO A 109 -9.90 -3.36 6.28
CA PRO A 109 -10.07 -2.65 7.54
C PRO A 109 -8.97 -2.95 8.55
N TYR A 110 -8.63 -1.98 9.41
CA TYR A 110 -7.67 -2.18 10.49
C TYR A 110 -8.03 -3.32 11.45
N SER A 111 -9.33 -3.55 11.68
CA SER A 111 -9.81 -4.67 12.46
C SER A 111 -9.35 -6.03 11.93
N TYR A 112 -9.19 -6.18 10.61
CA TYR A 112 -8.62 -7.38 9.99
C TYR A 112 -7.10 -7.45 10.17
N MET A 113 -6.40 -6.33 10.10
CA MET A 113 -4.96 -6.27 10.39
C MET A 113 -4.67 -6.67 11.84
N ILE A 114 -5.49 -6.23 12.79
CA ILE A 114 -5.42 -6.64 14.20
C ILE A 114 -5.62 -8.16 14.36
N LYS A 115 -6.62 -8.73 13.70
CA LYS A 115 -6.85 -10.19 13.70
C LYS A 115 -5.65 -10.94 13.12
N LEU A 116 -5.08 -10.44 12.03
CA LEU A 116 -3.92 -11.03 11.38
C LEU A 116 -2.69 -11.01 12.29
N LEU A 117 -2.42 -9.90 12.97
CA LEU A 117 -1.34 -9.78 13.96
C LEU A 117 -1.50 -10.78 15.09
N LYS A 118 -2.71 -10.85 15.70
CA LYS A 118 -3.01 -11.80 16.77
C LYS A 118 -2.78 -13.25 16.33
N HIS A 119 -3.21 -13.60 15.11
CA HIS A 119 -3.03 -14.95 14.57
C HIS A 119 -1.57 -15.28 14.25
N ARG A 120 -0.77 -14.28 13.88
CA ARG A 120 0.63 -14.47 13.45
C ARG A 120 1.67 -14.11 14.50
N LYS A 121 1.31 -13.90 15.78
CA LYS A 121 2.22 -13.49 16.87
C LYS A 121 3.53 -14.28 16.84
N LYS A 122 3.46 -15.62 16.93
CA LYS A 122 4.64 -16.48 16.91
C LYS A 122 5.51 -16.26 15.67
N ARG A 123 4.91 -16.25 14.48
CA ARG A 123 5.63 -16.05 13.22
C ARG A 123 6.33 -14.68 13.16
N LEU A 124 5.71 -13.64 13.70
CA LEU A 124 6.27 -12.28 13.71
C LEU A 124 7.46 -12.17 14.66
N ILE A 125 7.43 -12.89 15.79
CA ILE A 125 8.56 -12.98 16.72
C ILE A 125 9.70 -13.81 16.10
N ASP A 126 9.39 -14.97 15.51
CA ASP A 126 10.37 -15.83 14.83
C ASP A 126 11.06 -15.08 13.66
N ALA A 127 10.31 -14.22 12.95
CA ALA A 127 10.83 -13.35 11.89
C ALA A 127 11.53 -12.08 12.40
N LYS A 128 11.67 -11.93 13.73
CA LYS A 128 12.30 -10.76 14.39
C LYS A 128 11.65 -9.41 14.06
N SER A 129 10.39 -9.42 13.64
CA SER A 129 9.61 -8.19 13.45
C SER A 129 9.23 -7.55 14.78
N PHE A 130 9.11 -8.36 15.83
CA PHE A 130 8.89 -7.97 17.23
C PHE A 130 9.75 -8.84 18.15
N GLN A 131 10.15 -8.30 19.30
CA GLN A 131 10.98 -9.04 20.26
C GLN A 131 10.14 -10.01 21.10
N ASN A 132 8.88 -9.65 21.38
CA ASN A 132 7.99 -10.42 22.23
C ASN A 132 6.51 -10.05 21.99
N GLU A 133 5.60 -10.80 22.62
CA GLU A 133 4.16 -10.56 22.50
C GLU A 133 3.71 -9.20 23.03
N ASN A 134 4.34 -8.67 24.08
CA ASN A 134 3.97 -7.37 24.64
C ASN A 134 4.21 -6.22 23.63
N GLU A 135 5.26 -6.32 22.80
CA GLU A 135 5.47 -5.36 21.71
C GLU A 135 4.37 -5.45 20.65
N ILE A 136 3.93 -6.68 20.32
CA ILE A 136 2.81 -6.87 19.38
C ILE A 136 1.52 -6.28 19.96
N ASP A 137 1.25 -6.49 21.24
CA ASP A 137 0.04 -5.97 21.90
C ASP A 137 0.04 -4.43 21.93
N LYS A 138 1.18 -3.78 22.23
CA LYS A 138 1.33 -2.32 22.11
C LYS A 138 1.14 -1.82 20.69
N HIS A 139 1.61 -2.59 19.70
CA HIS A 139 1.43 -2.25 18.30
C HIS A 139 -0.04 -2.40 17.86
N ILE A 140 -0.74 -3.42 18.38
CA ILE A 140 -2.19 -3.58 18.18
C ILE A 140 -2.96 -2.40 18.80
N ASP A 141 -2.57 -1.90 19.96
CA ASP A 141 -3.18 -0.72 20.58
C ASP A 141 -2.99 0.54 19.71
N LEU A 142 -1.84 0.68 19.07
CA LEU A 142 -1.59 1.77 18.11
C LEU A 142 -2.55 1.67 16.91
N ILE A 143 -2.70 0.48 16.32
CA ILE A 143 -3.61 0.24 15.18
C ILE A 143 -5.07 0.47 15.60
N THR A 144 -5.44 0.04 16.81
CA THR A 144 -6.81 0.23 17.34
C THR A 144 -7.14 1.72 17.47
N ARG A 145 -6.19 2.53 17.95
CA ARG A 145 -6.37 4.00 18.00
C ARG A 145 -6.51 4.64 16.63
N GLU A 146 -5.83 4.10 15.63
CA GLU A 146 -5.94 4.60 14.25
C GLU A 146 -7.27 4.18 13.63
N ASP A 147 -7.74 2.96 13.87
CA ASP A 147 -9.05 2.47 13.43
C ASP A 147 -10.19 3.37 13.96
N GLN A 148 -10.11 3.81 15.22
CA GLN A 148 -11.10 4.72 15.83
C GLN A 148 -11.13 6.11 15.20
N LYS A 149 -10.04 6.57 14.59
CA LYS A 149 -9.95 7.88 13.92
C LYS A 149 -10.32 7.82 12.44
N THR A 150 -10.23 6.66 11.84
CA THR A 150 -10.38 6.46 10.40
C THR A 150 -11.79 5.91 10.10
N ASN A 151 -12.52 6.55 9.20
CA ASN A 151 -13.77 5.99 8.68
C ASN A 151 -13.53 5.28 7.34
N ASP A 152 -14.44 4.37 6.98
CA ASP A 152 -14.34 3.58 5.75
C ASP A 152 -14.26 4.44 4.49
N ASN A 153 -15.00 5.54 4.41
CA ASN A 153 -14.98 6.43 3.25
C ASN A 153 -13.59 7.03 3.02
N SER A 154 -12.92 7.49 4.08
CA SER A 154 -11.56 8.04 3.96
C SER A 154 -10.51 6.96 3.69
N ARG A 155 -10.70 5.76 4.27
CA ARG A 155 -9.81 4.62 4.07
C ARG A 155 -9.84 4.11 2.62
N THR A 156 -11.05 3.95 2.05
CA THR A 156 -11.26 3.35 0.72
C THR A 156 -11.26 4.37 -0.42
N LEU A 157 -10.86 5.61 -0.16
CA LEU A 157 -10.98 6.70 -1.12
C LEU A 157 -10.20 6.44 -2.42
N GLU A 158 -9.03 5.80 -2.35
CA GLU A 158 -8.25 5.42 -3.54
C GLU A 158 -9.02 4.45 -4.44
N LEU A 159 -9.68 3.47 -3.85
CA LEU A 159 -10.47 2.50 -4.58
C LEU A 159 -11.69 3.17 -5.23
N LYS A 160 -12.38 4.04 -4.50
CA LYS A 160 -13.50 4.84 -5.02
C LYS A 160 -13.05 5.71 -6.20
N ASN A 161 -11.97 6.46 -6.05
CA ASN A 161 -11.42 7.33 -7.09
C ASN A 161 -11.01 6.53 -8.35
N TRP A 162 -10.51 5.30 -8.17
CA TRP A 162 -10.18 4.41 -9.28
C TRP A 162 -11.44 3.92 -10.02
N LEU A 163 -12.50 3.55 -9.31
CA LEU A 163 -13.78 3.15 -9.90
C LEU A 163 -14.41 4.31 -10.69
N GLU A 164 -14.44 5.51 -10.11
CA GLU A 164 -14.91 6.72 -10.80
C GLU A 164 -14.10 7.03 -12.07
N TYR A 165 -12.78 6.79 -12.02
CA TYR A 165 -11.93 6.94 -13.20
C TYR A 165 -12.30 5.96 -14.32
N LEU A 166 -12.64 4.71 -13.99
CA LEU A 166 -13.06 3.71 -14.98
C LEU A 166 -14.40 4.05 -15.63
N GLU A 167 -15.36 4.60 -14.87
CA GLU A 167 -16.67 5.02 -15.41
C GLU A 167 -16.54 6.09 -16.49
N VAL A 168 -15.52 6.96 -16.40
CA VAL A 168 -15.25 8.00 -17.41
C VAL A 168 -14.53 7.44 -18.64
N LYS A 169 -13.89 6.27 -18.54
CA LYS A 169 -13.11 5.64 -19.63
C LYS A 169 -13.92 4.69 -20.49
N ASN A 170 -15.05 4.21 -19.99
CA ASN A 170 -16.02 3.38 -20.71
C ASN A 170 -17.11 4.23 -21.35
#